data_39853f2445c91d7afb1451cb04451a5d
#
_entry.id   39853f2445c91d7afb1451cb04451a5d
#
_cell.length_a   1.000
_cell.length_b   1.000
_cell.length_c   1.000
_cell.angle_alpha   90.00
_cell.angle_beta   90.00
_cell.angle_gamma   90.00
#
_symmetry.space_group_name_H-M   'P 1'
#
loop_
_entity.id
_entity.type
_entity.pdbx_description
1 polymer ?
#
loop_
_entity_poly.entity_id
_entity_poly.type
_entity_poly.pdbx_seq_one_letter_code
_entity_poly.pdbx_strand_id
1 'polypeptide(L)'
;MTHDDLYELFCPLAPVALKRMFGGTSVYVDGRIVAIEVDGVLYLKVDAVTEPRFEEEGLKPFTYQAKGKTMTMRYYQMPDEAYEDPDAFRPWFRLAKEAAERAPLAKKKASR
;
A
#
# COMPACT_ATOMS: atom_id res chain seq x y z
N MET A 1 0.99 11.43 7.67
CA MET A 1 1.61 11.93 6.43
C MET A 1 0.60 12.75 5.67
N THR A 2 1.02 13.88 5.15
CA THR A 2 0.14 14.70 4.34
C THR A 2 0.16 14.18 2.91
N HIS A 3 -0.73 14.70 2.06
CA HIS A 3 -0.71 14.32 0.66
C HIS A 3 0.62 14.74 0.02
N ASP A 4 1.18 15.90 0.42
CA ASP A 4 2.46 16.32 -0.12
C ASP A 4 3.57 15.35 0.28
N ASP A 5 3.54 14.84 1.51
CA ASP A 5 4.52 13.87 1.96
C ASP A 5 4.43 12.60 1.10
N LEU A 6 3.22 12.16 0.78
CA LEU A 6 3.04 10.98 -0.02
C LEU A 6 3.49 11.19 -1.45
N TYR A 7 3.21 12.37 -2.03
CA TYR A 7 3.67 12.68 -3.37
C TYR A 7 5.19 12.69 -3.41
N GLU A 8 5.84 13.25 -2.40
CA GLU A 8 7.30 13.30 -2.37
C GLU A 8 7.89 11.90 -2.24
N LEU A 9 7.27 11.05 -1.43
CA LEU A 9 7.78 9.72 -1.22
C LEU A 9 7.75 8.89 -2.51
N PHE A 10 6.64 8.97 -3.25
CA PHE A 10 6.49 8.15 -4.44
C PHE A 10 7.05 8.76 -5.72
N CYS A 11 7.21 10.08 -5.74
CA CYS A 11 7.65 10.80 -6.93
C CYS A 11 8.88 10.22 -7.64
N PRO A 12 9.92 9.82 -6.91
CA PRO A 12 11.09 9.27 -7.60
C PRO A 12 10.81 7.94 -8.31
N LEU A 13 9.71 7.26 -7.95
CA LEU A 13 9.43 5.96 -8.49
C LEU A 13 8.35 5.94 -9.55
N ALA A 14 7.29 6.69 -9.34
CA ALA A 14 6.18 6.73 -10.30
C ALA A 14 5.21 7.84 -9.95
N PRO A 15 4.47 8.35 -10.93
CA PRO A 15 3.38 9.27 -10.64
C PRO A 15 2.29 8.53 -9.90
N VAL A 16 1.68 9.17 -8.92
CA VAL A 16 0.61 8.55 -8.15
C VAL A 16 -0.60 9.46 -8.08
N ALA A 17 -1.76 8.87 -7.87
CA ALA A 17 -2.97 9.61 -7.56
C ALA A 17 -3.35 9.26 -6.13
N LEU A 18 -3.81 10.22 -5.38
CA LEU A 18 -4.18 10.02 -3.99
C LEU A 18 -5.66 10.22 -3.83
N LYS A 19 -6.28 9.42 -2.97
CA LYS A 19 -7.68 9.54 -2.70
C LYS A 19 -7.91 9.42 -1.22
N ARG A 20 -8.62 10.37 -0.64
CA ARG A 20 -8.90 10.35 0.77
C ARG A 20 -9.86 9.20 1.07
N MET A 21 -9.61 8.46 2.13
CA MET A 21 -10.52 7.45 2.57
C MET A 21 -10.64 7.63 4.06
N PHE A 22 -11.63 6.98 4.75
CA PHE A 22 -11.80 7.24 6.11
C PHE A 22 -10.64 6.77 6.87
N GLY A 23 -10.05 7.63 7.68
CA GLY A 23 -8.91 7.29 8.48
C GLY A 23 -7.58 7.41 7.77
N GLY A 24 -7.55 7.77 6.48
CA GLY A 24 -6.27 7.82 5.80
C GLY A 24 -6.37 8.17 4.33
N THR A 25 -5.43 7.66 3.55
CA THR A 25 -5.31 7.97 2.14
C THR A 25 -4.97 6.71 1.35
N SER A 26 -5.59 6.54 0.19
CA SER A 26 -5.26 5.46 -0.73
C SER A 26 -4.33 6.00 -1.80
N VAL A 27 -3.35 5.20 -2.20
CA VAL A 27 -2.36 5.60 -3.21
C VAL A 27 -2.54 4.70 -4.43
N TYR A 28 -2.71 5.33 -5.60
CA TYR A 28 -2.94 4.60 -6.84
C TYR A 28 -1.83 4.85 -7.86
N VAL A 29 -1.46 3.81 -8.60
CA VAL A 29 -0.54 3.93 -9.72
C VAL A 29 -1.26 3.33 -10.92
N ASP A 30 -1.41 4.10 -11.97
CA ASP A 30 -2.11 3.67 -13.19
C ASP A 30 -3.51 3.12 -12.88
N GLY A 31 -4.20 3.78 -11.99
CA GLY A 31 -5.57 3.41 -11.65
C GLY A 31 -5.72 2.23 -10.71
N ARG A 32 -4.62 1.68 -10.21
CA ARG A 32 -4.68 0.53 -9.31
C ARG A 32 -4.11 0.93 -7.95
N ILE A 33 -4.77 0.50 -6.88
CA ILE A 33 -4.33 0.86 -5.55
C ILE A 33 -3.07 0.07 -5.21
N VAL A 34 -2.04 0.73 -4.73
CA VAL A 34 -0.79 0.09 -4.37
C VAL A 34 -0.48 0.22 -2.88
N ALA A 35 -1.11 1.17 -2.21
CA ALA A 35 -0.78 1.42 -0.81
C ALA A 35 -1.91 2.17 -0.12
N ILE A 36 -1.92 2.12 1.19
CA ILE A 36 -2.80 2.96 1.99
C ILE A 36 -1.96 3.57 3.10
N GLU A 37 -2.32 4.75 3.53
CA GLU A 37 -1.65 5.42 4.63
C GLU A 37 -2.70 5.62 5.72
N VAL A 38 -2.41 5.18 6.93
CA VAL A 38 -3.32 5.32 8.06
C VAL A 38 -2.48 5.70 9.27
N ASP A 39 -2.84 6.79 9.92
CA ASP A 39 -2.17 7.26 11.12
C ASP A 39 -0.65 7.42 10.96
N GLY A 40 -0.25 7.88 9.80
CA GLY A 40 1.17 8.15 9.57
C GLY A 40 1.99 6.94 9.15
N VAL A 41 1.36 5.79 8.98
CA VAL A 41 2.06 4.57 8.59
C VAL A 41 1.63 4.19 7.19
N LEU A 42 2.58 3.91 6.33
CA LEU A 42 2.29 3.48 4.98
C LEU A 42 2.29 1.95 4.93
N TYR A 43 1.23 1.40 4.35
CA TYR A 43 1.09 -0.04 4.18
C TYR A 43 1.04 -0.33 2.69
N LEU A 44 1.84 -1.27 2.23
CA LEU A 44 1.92 -1.61 0.81
C LEU A 44 1.06 -2.82 0.50
N LYS A 45 0.44 -2.83 -0.68
CA LYS A 45 -0.43 -3.92 -1.07
C LYS A 45 0.36 -5.19 -1.27
N VAL A 46 -0.18 -6.32 -0.81
CA VAL A 46 0.45 -7.61 -1.02
C VAL A 46 -0.58 -8.59 -1.57
N ASP A 47 -0.09 -9.67 -2.14
CA ASP A 47 -0.94 -10.80 -2.52
C ASP A 47 -0.20 -12.07 -2.10
N ALA A 48 -0.71 -13.23 -2.46
CA ALA A 48 -0.10 -14.48 -2.03
C ALA A 48 1.32 -14.64 -2.53
N VAL A 49 1.66 -14.02 -3.64
CA VAL A 49 3.00 -14.13 -4.21
C VAL A 49 3.99 -13.26 -3.44
N THR A 50 3.60 -12.05 -3.05
CA THR A 50 4.52 -11.09 -2.45
C THR A 50 4.53 -11.11 -0.93
N GLU A 51 3.46 -11.59 -0.32
CA GLU A 51 3.34 -11.58 1.14
C GLU A 51 4.52 -12.21 1.87
N PRO A 52 5.03 -13.38 1.43
CA PRO A 52 6.15 -13.98 2.14
C PRO A 52 7.36 -13.09 2.25
N ARG A 53 7.60 -12.23 1.27
CA ARG A 53 8.75 -11.35 1.31
C ARG A 53 8.62 -10.33 2.44
N PHE A 54 7.40 -9.85 2.69
CA PHE A 54 7.16 -8.91 3.79
C PHE A 54 7.27 -9.64 5.12
N GLU A 55 6.78 -10.87 5.19
CA GLU A 55 6.85 -11.65 6.42
C GLU A 55 8.28 -11.98 6.80
N GLU A 56 9.14 -12.23 5.81
CA GLU A 56 10.54 -12.51 6.08
C GLU A 56 11.23 -11.35 6.75
N GLU A 57 10.78 -10.14 6.48
CA GLU A 57 11.37 -8.95 7.09
C GLU A 57 10.72 -8.62 8.44
N GLY A 58 9.77 -9.41 8.87
CA GLY A 58 9.11 -9.16 10.14
C GLY A 58 8.11 -8.02 10.10
N LEU A 59 7.67 -7.62 8.90
CA LEU A 59 6.71 -6.53 8.77
C LEU A 59 5.32 -7.02 9.11
N LYS A 60 4.47 -6.14 9.60
CA LYS A 60 3.16 -6.52 10.07
C LYS A 60 2.05 -6.08 9.15
N PRO A 61 0.99 -6.89 9.05
CA PRO A 61 -0.13 -6.52 8.19
C PRO A 61 -0.98 -5.44 8.82
N PHE A 62 -1.76 -4.76 8.00
CA PHE A 62 -2.70 -3.78 8.48
C PHE A 62 -3.90 -4.51 9.09
N THR A 63 -4.29 -4.13 10.29
CA THR A 63 -5.46 -4.70 10.92
C THR A 63 -6.37 -3.58 11.38
N TYR A 64 -7.65 -3.85 11.52
CA TYR A 64 -8.58 -2.88 12.05
C TYR A 64 -9.67 -3.61 12.81
N GLN A 65 -10.38 -2.90 13.65
CA GLN A 65 -11.44 -3.49 14.45
C GLN A 65 -12.78 -3.27 13.76
N ALA A 66 -13.55 -4.31 13.63
CA ALA A 66 -14.87 -4.23 13.05
C ALA A 66 -15.81 -5.16 13.80
N LYS A 67 -16.85 -4.59 14.38
CA LYS A 67 -17.83 -5.37 15.11
C LYS A 67 -17.22 -6.28 16.17
N GLY A 68 -16.27 -5.76 16.89
CA GLY A 68 -15.65 -6.52 17.97
C GLY A 68 -14.62 -7.53 17.54
N LYS A 69 -14.30 -7.57 16.25
CA LYS A 69 -13.31 -8.52 15.76
C LYS A 69 -12.15 -7.78 15.14
N THR A 70 -10.97 -8.39 15.17
CA THR A 70 -9.81 -7.85 14.49
C THR A 70 -9.80 -8.40 13.07
N MET A 71 -9.82 -7.50 12.09
CA MET A 71 -9.80 -7.87 10.68
C MET A 71 -8.44 -7.56 10.10
N THR A 72 -7.95 -8.42 9.23
CA THR A 72 -6.65 -8.24 8.59
C THR A 72 -6.85 -8.01 7.11
N MET A 73 -6.17 -7.00 6.56
CA MET A 73 -6.22 -6.74 5.14
C MET A 73 -4.89 -7.09 4.54
N ARG A 74 -4.86 -7.33 3.24
CA ARG A 74 -3.62 -7.68 2.55
C ARG A 74 -2.82 -6.44 2.21
N TYR A 75 -2.38 -5.74 3.23
CA TYR A 75 -1.46 -4.61 3.15
C TYR A 75 -0.50 -4.77 4.31
N TYR A 76 0.78 -4.58 4.06
CA TYR A 76 1.80 -4.72 5.11
C TYR A 76 2.58 -3.43 5.26
N GLN A 77 3.05 -3.20 6.45
CA GLN A 77 3.85 -2.02 6.74
C GLN A 77 5.07 -1.99 5.85
N MET A 78 5.44 -0.80 5.41
CA MET A 78 6.67 -0.59 4.68
C MET A 78 7.82 -0.56 5.68
N PRO A 79 8.99 -1.10 5.34
CA PRO A 79 10.13 -1.03 6.27
C PRO A 79 10.55 0.41 6.50
N ASP A 80 11.01 0.69 7.72
CA ASP A 80 11.35 2.05 8.12
C ASP A 80 12.38 2.71 7.22
N GLU A 81 13.37 1.98 6.78
CA GLU A 81 14.43 2.56 5.96
C GLU A 81 13.94 3.01 4.60
N ALA A 82 12.79 2.54 4.16
CA ALA A 82 12.28 2.94 2.85
C ALA A 82 11.64 4.33 2.85
N TYR A 83 11.33 4.87 4.01
CA TYR A 83 10.68 6.18 4.05
C TYR A 83 11.60 7.32 3.58
N GLU A 84 12.90 7.18 3.77
CA GLU A 84 13.80 8.26 3.43
C GLU A 84 14.80 7.94 2.32
N ASP A 85 14.71 6.74 1.76
CA ASP A 85 15.67 6.33 0.74
C ASP A 85 14.92 5.71 -0.44
N PRO A 86 14.80 6.42 -1.55
CA PRO A 86 14.08 5.88 -2.71
C PRO A 86 14.64 4.57 -3.22
N ASP A 87 15.94 4.35 -3.07
CA ASP A 87 16.53 3.11 -3.52
C ASP A 87 16.12 1.95 -2.61
N ALA A 88 15.96 2.21 -1.31
CA ALA A 88 15.48 1.20 -0.39
C ALA A 88 14.00 0.92 -0.62
N PHE A 89 13.24 1.94 -1.03
CA PHE A 89 11.82 1.80 -1.27
C PHE A 89 11.54 1.05 -2.59
N ARG A 90 12.37 1.22 -3.59
CA ARG A 90 12.11 0.71 -4.94
C ARG A 90 11.74 -0.77 -5.01
N PRO A 91 12.47 -1.69 -4.35
CA PRO A 91 12.09 -3.10 -4.44
C PRO A 91 10.75 -3.39 -3.77
N TRP A 92 10.44 -2.67 -2.68
CA TRP A 92 9.16 -2.88 -2.00
C TRP A 92 8.01 -2.29 -2.82
N PHE A 93 8.25 -1.15 -3.46
CA PHE A 93 7.26 -0.54 -4.34
C PHE A 93 6.98 -1.47 -5.51
N ARG A 94 8.01 -2.13 -6.04
CA ARG A 94 7.82 -3.03 -7.16
C ARG A 94 6.92 -4.19 -6.76
N LEU A 95 7.08 -4.73 -5.55
CA LEU A 95 6.23 -5.81 -5.09
C LEU A 95 4.78 -5.36 -4.97
N ALA A 96 4.57 -4.15 -4.45
CA ALA A 96 3.21 -3.62 -4.33
C ALA A 96 2.58 -3.39 -5.70
N LYS A 97 3.37 -2.87 -6.64
CA LYS A 97 2.88 -2.64 -7.98
C LYS A 97 2.51 -3.95 -8.67
N GLU A 98 3.32 -4.98 -8.49
CA GLU A 98 3.03 -6.28 -9.07
C GLU A 98 1.75 -6.87 -8.49
N ALA A 99 1.57 -6.76 -7.18
CA ALA A 99 0.36 -7.26 -6.55
C ALA A 99 -0.86 -6.51 -7.07
N ALA A 100 -0.72 -5.20 -7.27
CA ALA A 100 -1.81 -4.40 -7.78
C ALA A 100 -2.15 -4.79 -9.22
N GLU A 101 -1.15 -5.10 -10.02
CA GLU A 101 -1.38 -5.48 -11.41
C GLU A 101 -2.05 -6.84 -11.53
N ARG A 102 -1.82 -7.74 -10.58
CA ARG A 102 -2.45 -9.05 -10.61
C ARG A 102 -3.87 -9.01 -10.08
N ALA A 103 -4.22 -7.97 -9.32
CA ALA A 103 -5.57 -7.87 -8.75
C ALA A 103 -6.56 -7.39 -9.81
N PRO A 104 -7.80 -7.84 -9.77
CA PRO A 104 -8.79 -7.34 -10.70
C PRO A 104 -9.13 -5.90 -10.36
N LEU A 105 -9.57 -5.13 -11.34
CA LEU A 105 -10.00 -3.77 -11.09
C LEU A 105 -11.32 -3.83 -10.35
N ALA A 106 -11.35 -3.22 -9.19
CA ALA A 106 -12.52 -3.29 -8.36
C ALA A 106 -13.80 -2.83 -8.99
N LYS A 107 -13.74 -1.75 -9.70
CA LYS A 107 -14.95 -1.25 -10.25
C LYS A 107 -15.49 -2.07 -11.35
N LYS A 108 -14.76 -2.91 -11.91
CA LYS A 108 -15.28 -3.67 -12.96
C LYS A 108 -16.33 -4.57 -12.50
N LYS A 109 -16.20 -5.16 -11.39
CA LYS A 109 -17.18 -5.98 -10.94
C LYS A 109 -18.30 -5.29 -10.50
N ALA A 110 -18.16 -4.19 -10.00
CA ALA A 110 -19.27 -3.47 -9.51
C ALA A 110 -20.23 -3.21 -10.61
N SER A 111 -19.76 -3.16 -11.77
CA SER A 111 -20.67 -2.86 -12.80
C SER A 111 -21.48 -4.01 -13.21
N ARG A 112 -21.50 -4.90 -12.75
CA ARG A 112 -22.30 -5.80 -13.21
C ARG A 112 -23.26 -5.90 -12.85
#